data_d104ed90c27ac592ceab8c46e37e6a92
#
_entry.id   d104ed90c27ac592ceab8c46e37e6a92
#
_cell.length_a   1.000
_cell.length_b   1.000
_cell.length_c   1.000
_cell.angle_alpha   90.00
_cell.angle_beta   90.00
_cell.angle_gamma   90.00
#
_symmetry.space_group_name_H-M   'P 1'
#
loop_
_entity.id
_entity.type
_entity.pdbx_description
1 polymer ?
#
loop_
_entity_poly.entity_id
_entity_poly.type
_entity_poly.pdbx_seq_one_letter_code
_entity_poly.pdbx_strand_id
1 'polypeptide(L)'
;IGGSEQTLRENGYTLNVGISNNRTEEEAGYLREAMNNDYAGLILIPAQSAFLHSNLYLYRKIKEKGMPCVTLGSYLPYSGFPCVVNDDFEGGRLATNYLIERGHRRIACLMNSGECCGSLRYAGYQAALSEAGIEEEKEWTRWYVYEKFREFVEQEELVKTCLSGVTAVFCFNDELALAIIELLQKNGIRVPEDVSVVGYDGSYMCMFGRKKLTSVRQDPLKNGQIAAEKLLRMIENGDRGENIFLQPEILEGETVKTLEREEKEV
;
A
#
# COMPACT_ATOMS: atom_id res chain seq x y z
N ILE A 1 7.92 -8.06 9.41
CA ILE A 1 9.06 -8.62 10.18
C ILE A 1 8.53 -9.67 11.16
N GLY A 2 7.60 -9.35 12.09
CA GLY A 2 7.18 -10.27 13.16
C GLY A 2 6.71 -11.65 12.67
N GLY A 3 5.85 -11.69 11.65
CA GLY A 3 5.38 -12.96 11.09
C GLY A 3 6.49 -13.80 10.44
N SER A 4 7.40 -13.14 9.72
CA SER A 4 8.54 -13.85 9.11
C SER A 4 9.52 -14.36 10.19
N GLU A 5 9.80 -13.54 11.21
CA GLU A 5 10.70 -13.94 12.31
C GLU A 5 10.17 -15.16 13.04
N GLN A 6 8.91 -15.13 13.44
CA GLN A 6 8.28 -16.24 14.15
C GLN A 6 8.35 -17.55 13.34
N THR A 7 7.93 -17.51 12.07
CA THR A 7 7.93 -18.67 11.19
C THR A 7 9.33 -19.23 10.98
N LEU A 8 10.32 -18.37 10.71
CA LEU A 8 11.70 -18.80 10.48
C LEU A 8 12.30 -19.40 11.75
N ARG A 9 12.10 -18.81 12.92
CA ARG A 9 12.60 -19.31 14.20
C ARG A 9 12.01 -20.68 14.55
N GLU A 10 10.71 -20.88 14.34
CA GLU A 10 10.06 -22.17 14.56
C GLU A 10 10.62 -23.29 13.67
N ASN A 11 11.24 -22.94 12.53
CA ASN A 11 11.90 -23.85 11.61
C ASN A 11 13.45 -23.86 11.74
N GLY A 12 14.00 -23.31 12.82
CA GLY A 12 15.44 -23.36 13.13
C GLY A 12 16.30 -22.34 12.40
N TYR A 13 15.71 -21.30 11.80
CA TYR A 13 16.42 -20.20 11.13
C TYR A 13 16.42 -18.94 11.98
N THR A 14 17.44 -18.11 11.78
CA THR A 14 17.54 -16.77 12.38
C THR A 14 17.32 -15.71 11.30
N LEU A 15 16.50 -14.71 11.59
CA LEU A 15 16.24 -13.57 10.70
C LEU A 15 17.21 -12.42 11.02
N ASN A 16 18.04 -12.04 10.05
CA ASN A 16 18.77 -10.78 10.04
C ASN A 16 17.98 -9.72 9.27
N VAL A 17 17.86 -8.51 9.81
CA VAL A 17 17.08 -7.43 9.19
C VAL A 17 18.00 -6.27 8.79
N GLY A 18 18.03 -5.96 7.50
CA GLY A 18 18.61 -4.74 6.95
C GLY A 18 17.52 -3.73 6.62
N ILE A 19 17.68 -2.47 7.01
CA ILE A 19 16.71 -1.40 6.76
C ILE A 19 17.32 -0.40 5.77
N SER A 20 16.78 -0.37 4.54
CA SER A 20 17.27 0.51 3.47
C SER A 20 16.69 1.93 3.52
N ASN A 21 15.71 2.21 4.38
CA ASN A 21 15.00 3.50 4.43
C ASN A 21 14.51 3.96 3.05
N ASN A 22 14.03 3.03 2.22
CA ASN A 22 13.60 3.24 0.84
C ASN A 22 14.70 3.82 -0.10
N ARG A 23 15.98 3.56 0.22
CA ARG A 23 17.14 4.02 -0.57
C ARG A 23 17.79 2.86 -1.31
N THR A 24 17.88 2.99 -2.62
CA THR A 24 18.41 1.92 -3.50
C THR A 24 19.90 1.64 -3.27
N GLU A 25 20.68 2.63 -2.85
CA GLU A 25 22.10 2.46 -2.53
C GLU A 25 22.30 1.61 -1.27
N GLU A 26 21.47 1.83 -0.26
CA GLU A 26 21.52 1.05 0.99
C GLU A 26 21.04 -0.38 0.75
N GLU A 27 19.95 -0.55 0.00
CA GLU A 27 19.52 -1.88 -0.44
C GLU A 27 20.64 -2.61 -1.18
N ALA A 28 21.34 -1.94 -2.11
CA ALA A 28 22.48 -2.54 -2.82
C ALA A 28 23.59 -3.00 -1.86
N GLY A 29 23.81 -2.31 -0.75
CA GLY A 29 24.74 -2.71 0.30
C GLY A 29 24.35 -4.05 0.92
N TYR A 30 23.10 -4.17 1.37
CA TYR A 30 22.57 -5.41 1.96
C TYR A 30 22.53 -6.57 0.97
N LEU A 31 22.19 -6.32 -0.29
CA LEU A 31 22.20 -7.36 -1.32
C LEU A 31 23.63 -7.91 -1.58
N ARG A 32 24.64 -7.05 -1.57
CA ARG A 32 26.05 -7.49 -1.67
C ARG A 32 26.50 -8.26 -0.45
N GLU A 33 26.13 -7.80 0.74
CA GLU A 33 26.37 -8.48 1.99
C GLU A 33 25.76 -9.89 1.98
N ALA A 34 24.49 -10.01 1.56
CA ALA A 34 23.81 -11.30 1.46
C ALA A 34 24.50 -12.25 0.48
N MET A 35 25.04 -11.75 -0.63
CA MET A 35 25.80 -12.58 -1.57
C MET A 35 27.17 -13.01 -1.04
N ASN A 36 27.78 -12.26 -0.12
CA ASN A 36 29.12 -12.53 0.41
C ASN A 36 29.08 -13.37 1.70
N ASN A 37 27.92 -13.54 2.31
CA ASN A 37 27.71 -14.36 3.51
C ASN A 37 26.89 -15.60 3.17
N ASP A 38 26.93 -16.59 4.06
CA ASP A 38 26.21 -17.87 3.91
C ASP A 38 24.77 -17.77 4.41
N TYR A 39 24.02 -16.80 3.88
CA TYR A 39 22.59 -16.74 4.13
C TYR A 39 21.86 -17.82 3.33
N ALA A 40 20.89 -18.47 3.98
CA ALA A 40 20.10 -19.53 3.34
C ALA A 40 19.13 -18.96 2.27
N GLY A 41 18.71 -17.69 2.42
CA GLY A 41 17.82 -17.03 1.47
C GLY A 41 17.48 -15.60 1.88
N LEU A 42 16.64 -14.95 1.09
CA LEU A 42 16.25 -13.55 1.24
C LEU A 42 14.73 -13.37 1.21
N ILE A 43 14.22 -12.52 2.10
CA ILE A 43 12.92 -11.85 1.94
C ILE A 43 13.24 -10.39 1.63
N LEU A 44 12.86 -9.91 0.45
CA LEU A 44 13.22 -8.60 -0.05
C LEU A 44 11.97 -7.70 -0.16
N ILE A 45 11.99 -6.56 0.52
CA ILE A 45 11.06 -5.45 0.30
C ILE A 45 11.82 -4.40 -0.52
N PRO A 46 11.58 -4.30 -1.84
CA PRO A 46 12.38 -3.46 -2.71
C PRO A 46 12.18 -1.97 -2.43
N ALA A 47 13.27 -1.22 -2.38
CA ALA A 47 13.22 0.23 -2.28
C ALA A 47 12.77 0.86 -3.61
N GLN A 48 12.03 1.98 -3.58
CA GLN A 48 11.58 2.74 -4.75
C GLN A 48 10.97 1.87 -5.86
N SER A 49 10.11 0.95 -5.49
CA SER A 49 9.57 -0.11 -6.37
C SER A 49 8.75 0.39 -7.57
N ALA A 50 8.34 1.67 -7.60
CA ALA A 50 7.63 2.27 -8.72
C ALA A 50 8.49 2.48 -9.97
N PHE A 51 9.82 2.51 -9.80
CA PHE A 51 10.73 2.84 -10.89
C PHE A 51 11.48 1.61 -11.38
N LEU A 52 12.01 1.69 -12.61
CA LEU A 52 12.92 0.67 -13.11
C LEU A 52 14.18 0.63 -12.22
N HIS A 53 14.35 -0.46 -11.52
CA HIS A 53 15.20 -0.55 -10.35
C HIS A 53 16.68 -0.54 -10.71
N SER A 54 17.48 0.35 -10.11
CA SER A 54 18.93 0.42 -10.30
C SER A 54 19.67 -0.85 -9.86
N ASN A 55 19.04 -1.65 -8.96
CA ASN A 55 19.62 -2.89 -8.42
C ASN A 55 19.27 -4.16 -9.22
N LEU A 56 18.63 -4.05 -10.40
CA LEU A 56 18.31 -5.23 -11.24
C LEU A 56 19.51 -6.14 -11.51
N TYR A 57 20.69 -5.57 -11.67
CA TYR A 57 21.91 -6.35 -11.88
C TYR A 57 22.27 -7.19 -10.64
N LEU A 58 21.99 -6.72 -9.43
CA LEU A 58 22.19 -7.47 -8.18
C LEU A 58 21.14 -8.59 -8.04
N TYR A 59 19.90 -8.33 -8.39
CA TYR A 59 18.85 -9.36 -8.40
C TYR A 59 19.21 -10.52 -9.34
N ARG A 60 19.75 -10.20 -10.55
CA ARG A 60 20.27 -11.23 -11.47
C ARG A 60 21.41 -12.04 -10.84
N LYS A 61 22.37 -11.39 -10.19
CA LYS A 61 23.47 -12.08 -9.50
C LYS A 61 22.99 -13.00 -8.37
N ILE A 62 22.01 -12.57 -7.58
CA ILE A 62 21.40 -13.40 -6.54
C ILE A 62 20.77 -14.65 -7.16
N LYS A 63 20.05 -14.48 -8.27
CA LYS A 63 19.43 -15.58 -9.01
C LYS A 63 20.48 -16.53 -9.62
N GLU A 64 21.55 -15.99 -10.23
CA GLU A 64 22.67 -16.75 -10.79
C GLU A 64 23.42 -17.55 -9.72
N LYS A 65 23.53 -17.01 -8.51
CA LYS A 65 24.07 -17.72 -7.33
C LYS A 65 23.16 -18.84 -6.83
N GLY A 66 21.90 -18.90 -7.30
CA GLY A 66 20.91 -19.87 -6.85
C GLY A 66 20.39 -19.60 -5.44
N MET A 67 20.56 -18.38 -4.91
CA MET A 67 20.08 -18.02 -3.59
C MET A 67 18.54 -17.85 -3.62
N PRO A 68 17.77 -18.60 -2.81
CA PRO A 68 16.34 -18.44 -2.67
C PRO A 68 15.98 -17.00 -2.27
N CYS A 69 15.07 -16.37 -3.02
CA CYS A 69 14.64 -15.00 -2.75
C CYS A 69 13.14 -14.85 -3.02
N VAL A 70 12.43 -14.26 -2.09
CA VAL A 70 10.99 -13.92 -2.20
C VAL A 70 10.85 -12.41 -2.05
N THR A 71 10.12 -11.74 -2.95
CA THR A 71 9.76 -10.32 -2.74
C THR A 71 8.48 -10.23 -1.91
N LEU A 72 8.43 -9.27 -1.00
CA LEU A 72 7.29 -8.99 -0.14
C LEU A 72 6.82 -7.55 -0.35
N GLY A 73 5.52 -7.36 -0.52
CA GLY A 73 4.91 -6.04 -0.68
C GLY A 73 5.09 -5.39 -2.06
N SER A 74 5.87 -5.99 -2.97
CA SER A 74 6.07 -5.47 -4.32
C SER A 74 6.21 -6.59 -5.34
N TYR A 75 5.45 -6.49 -6.42
CA TYR A 75 5.58 -7.37 -7.58
C TYR A 75 6.58 -6.80 -8.57
N LEU A 76 7.70 -7.48 -8.76
CA LEU A 76 8.77 -7.10 -9.69
C LEU A 76 8.92 -8.19 -10.78
N PRO A 77 8.12 -8.18 -11.86
CA PRO A 77 8.09 -9.27 -12.84
C PRO A 77 9.44 -9.53 -13.51
N TYR A 78 10.26 -8.49 -13.66
CA TYR A 78 11.59 -8.57 -14.27
C TYR A 78 12.69 -9.08 -13.31
N SER A 79 12.42 -9.21 -12.02
CA SER A 79 13.39 -9.79 -11.06
C SER A 79 13.51 -11.30 -11.22
N GLY A 80 12.40 -11.93 -11.63
CA GLY A 80 12.26 -13.38 -11.70
C GLY A 80 12.20 -14.04 -10.32
N PHE A 81 11.96 -13.28 -9.25
CA PHE A 81 11.65 -13.78 -7.92
C PHE A 81 10.14 -13.93 -7.75
N PRO A 82 9.67 -14.97 -7.06
CA PRO A 82 8.29 -15.07 -6.64
C PRO A 82 7.98 -13.97 -5.61
N CYS A 83 6.73 -13.55 -5.56
CA CYS A 83 6.28 -12.51 -4.63
C CYS A 83 5.15 -12.96 -3.71
N VAL A 84 5.05 -12.25 -2.59
CA VAL A 84 3.87 -12.22 -1.72
C VAL A 84 3.44 -10.76 -1.62
N VAL A 85 2.31 -10.42 -2.23
CA VAL A 85 1.82 -9.04 -2.32
C VAL A 85 0.32 -9.00 -2.07
N ASN A 86 -0.18 -7.87 -1.63
CA ASN A 86 -1.61 -7.61 -1.66
C ASN A 86 -2.01 -7.25 -3.08
N ASP A 87 -3.25 -7.55 -3.46
CA ASP A 87 -3.82 -7.08 -4.71
C ASP A 87 -4.20 -5.60 -4.57
N ASP A 88 -3.21 -4.73 -4.79
CA ASP A 88 -3.37 -3.28 -4.62
C ASP A 88 -4.32 -2.67 -5.66
N PHE A 89 -4.45 -3.27 -6.85
CA PHE A 89 -5.44 -2.85 -7.83
C PHE A 89 -6.85 -3.13 -7.30
N GLU A 90 -7.09 -4.35 -6.86
CA GLU A 90 -8.38 -4.72 -6.28
C GLU A 90 -8.66 -3.96 -4.99
N GLY A 91 -7.62 -3.66 -4.19
CA GLY A 91 -7.74 -2.84 -2.98
C GLY A 91 -8.18 -1.40 -3.28
N GLY A 92 -7.61 -0.76 -4.30
CA GLY A 92 -8.03 0.56 -4.77
C GLY A 92 -9.46 0.55 -5.31
N ARG A 93 -9.82 -0.50 -6.08
CA ARG A 93 -11.17 -0.70 -6.60
C ARG A 93 -12.19 -0.90 -5.46
N LEU A 94 -11.85 -1.72 -4.48
CA LEU A 94 -12.68 -1.99 -3.31
C LEU A 94 -12.93 -0.73 -2.47
N ALA A 95 -11.89 0.06 -2.15
CA ALA A 95 -12.00 1.31 -1.41
C ALA A 95 -12.93 2.30 -2.11
N THR A 96 -12.77 2.42 -3.43
CA THR A 96 -13.56 3.36 -4.23
C THR A 96 -15.01 2.91 -4.37
N ASN A 97 -15.25 1.62 -4.63
CA ASN A 97 -16.59 1.05 -4.68
C ASN A 97 -17.31 1.20 -3.34
N TYR A 98 -16.63 1.02 -2.22
CA TYR A 98 -17.18 1.24 -0.89
C TYR A 98 -17.73 2.66 -0.70
N LEU A 99 -17.04 3.67 -1.26
CA LEU A 99 -17.52 5.05 -1.27
C LEU A 99 -18.68 5.26 -2.26
N ILE A 100 -18.59 4.68 -3.44
CA ILE A 100 -19.61 4.79 -4.50
C ILE A 100 -20.96 4.18 -4.05
N GLU A 101 -20.92 3.03 -3.41
CA GLU A 101 -22.09 2.33 -2.85
C GLU A 101 -22.79 3.16 -1.77
N ARG A 102 -22.02 4.02 -1.07
CA ARG A 102 -22.54 4.97 -0.07
C ARG A 102 -22.95 6.32 -0.64
N GLY A 103 -23.09 6.41 -1.97
CA GLY A 103 -23.62 7.57 -2.69
C GLY A 103 -22.58 8.61 -3.08
N HIS A 104 -21.30 8.42 -2.75
CA HIS A 104 -20.27 9.37 -3.14
C HIS A 104 -19.99 9.31 -4.65
N ARG A 105 -19.93 10.49 -5.29
CA ARG A 105 -19.60 10.65 -6.72
C ARG A 105 -18.45 11.63 -6.94
N ARG A 106 -18.18 12.50 -5.99
CA ARG A 106 -17.07 13.45 -5.99
C ARG A 106 -16.03 12.95 -5.00
N ILE A 107 -15.08 12.14 -5.50
CA ILE A 107 -14.13 11.39 -4.68
C ILE A 107 -12.72 11.86 -5.06
N ALA A 108 -11.99 12.45 -4.13
CA ALA A 108 -10.57 12.74 -4.32
C ALA A 108 -9.70 11.50 -4.08
N CYS A 109 -8.55 11.46 -4.75
CA CYS A 109 -7.58 10.37 -4.66
C CYS A 109 -6.17 10.93 -4.39
N LEU A 110 -5.58 10.54 -3.25
CA LEU A 110 -4.26 11.03 -2.81
C LEU A 110 -3.28 9.86 -2.73
N MET A 111 -2.26 9.83 -3.61
CA MET A 111 -1.41 8.66 -3.83
C MET A 111 0.08 8.96 -3.69
N ASN A 112 0.85 7.96 -3.25
CA ASN A 112 2.31 7.99 -3.26
C ASN A 112 2.85 7.52 -4.62
N SER A 113 3.70 8.32 -5.24
CA SER A 113 4.30 8.01 -6.54
C SER A 113 5.62 7.22 -6.44
N GLY A 114 6.20 7.08 -5.25
CA GLY A 114 7.47 6.39 -5.02
C GLY A 114 7.36 4.86 -4.93
N GLU A 115 6.14 4.33 -4.84
CA GLU A 115 5.89 2.91 -4.66
C GLU A 115 4.92 2.37 -5.73
N CYS A 116 5.15 1.16 -6.22
CA CYS A 116 4.33 0.56 -7.27
C CYS A 116 2.87 0.35 -6.83
N CYS A 117 2.63 0.09 -5.53
CA CYS A 117 1.29 -0.04 -4.97
C CYS A 117 0.46 1.25 -5.13
N GLY A 118 1.08 2.43 -5.09
CA GLY A 118 0.38 3.69 -5.33
C GLY A 118 -0.25 3.76 -6.71
N SER A 119 0.49 3.38 -7.75
CA SER A 119 -0.02 3.33 -9.13
C SER A 119 -1.11 2.28 -9.30
N LEU A 120 -1.00 1.12 -8.64
CA LEU A 120 -1.99 0.06 -8.70
C LEU A 120 -3.28 0.45 -7.97
N ARG A 121 -3.19 1.05 -6.77
CA ARG A 121 -4.36 1.57 -6.03
C ARG A 121 -5.09 2.64 -6.83
N TYR A 122 -4.34 3.52 -7.48
CA TYR A 122 -4.91 4.54 -8.37
C TYR A 122 -5.60 3.93 -9.59
N ALA A 123 -5.00 2.94 -10.23
CA ALA A 123 -5.64 2.23 -11.34
C ALA A 123 -6.94 1.55 -10.92
N GLY A 124 -6.98 0.97 -9.72
CA GLY A 124 -8.21 0.42 -9.11
C GLY A 124 -9.28 1.49 -8.87
N TYR A 125 -8.88 2.68 -8.36
CA TYR A 125 -9.77 3.82 -8.21
C TYR A 125 -10.38 4.24 -9.56
N GLN A 126 -9.56 4.38 -10.60
CA GLN A 126 -10.04 4.74 -11.95
C GLN A 126 -11.01 3.69 -12.50
N ALA A 127 -10.70 2.40 -12.32
CA ALA A 127 -11.56 1.31 -12.75
C ALA A 127 -12.95 1.38 -12.08
N ALA A 128 -13.00 1.59 -10.76
CA ALA A 128 -14.26 1.71 -10.02
C ALA A 128 -15.09 2.92 -10.46
N LEU A 129 -14.47 4.08 -10.70
CA LEU A 129 -15.18 5.25 -11.25
C LEU A 129 -15.76 4.96 -12.63
N SER A 130 -14.96 4.37 -13.52
CA SER A 130 -15.37 4.02 -14.89
C SER A 130 -16.53 3.02 -14.88
N GLU A 131 -16.45 1.97 -14.07
CA GLU A 131 -17.52 0.96 -13.91
C GLU A 131 -18.84 1.58 -13.41
N ALA A 132 -18.75 2.63 -12.59
CA ALA A 132 -19.90 3.36 -12.05
C ALA A 132 -20.39 4.51 -12.97
N GLY A 133 -19.76 4.73 -14.14
CA GLY A 133 -20.06 5.84 -15.04
C GLY A 133 -19.76 7.21 -14.44
N ILE A 134 -18.76 7.31 -13.59
CA ILE A 134 -18.30 8.56 -12.99
C ILE A 134 -17.05 9.03 -13.73
N GLU A 135 -17.09 10.26 -14.23
CA GLU A 135 -15.92 10.89 -14.85
C GLU A 135 -14.91 11.30 -13.79
N GLU A 136 -13.63 10.99 -14.03
CA GLU A 136 -12.55 11.39 -13.14
C GLU A 136 -12.22 12.87 -13.33
N GLU A 137 -12.27 13.64 -12.27
CA GLU A 137 -11.81 15.03 -12.24
C GLU A 137 -10.32 15.04 -11.81
N LYS A 138 -9.45 15.40 -12.76
CA LYS A 138 -7.99 15.39 -12.53
C LYS A 138 -7.54 16.31 -11.40
N GLU A 139 -8.28 17.38 -11.12
CA GLU A 139 -8.03 18.29 -10.03
C GLU A 139 -8.19 17.62 -8.66
N TRP A 140 -8.94 16.53 -8.56
CA TRP A 140 -9.14 15.77 -7.31
C TRP A 140 -8.09 14.70 -7.08
N THR A 141 -7.14 14.52 -8.00
CA THR A 141 -6.03 13.60 -7.83
C THR A 141 -4.74 14.34 -7.52
N ARG A 142 -4.03 13.93 -6.46
CA ARG A 142 -2.70 14.44 -6.12
C ARG A 142 -1.75 13.30 -5.78
N TRP A 143 -0.50 13.53 -6.20
CA TRP A 143 0.59 12.62 -5.96
C TRP A 143 1.62 13.27 -5.07
N TYR A 144 2.20 12.50 -4.16
CA TYR A 144 3.33 12.93 -3.34
C TYR A 144 4.44 11.88 -3.35
N VAL A 145 5.62 12.27 -2.92
CA VAL A 145 6.74 11.39 -2.60
C VAL A 145 6.93 11.37 -1.09
N TYR A 146 7.34 10.24 -0.53
CA TYR A 146 7.40 10.05 0.92
C TYR A 146 8.33 11.08 1.60
N GLU A 147 9.43 11.47 0.95
CA GLU A 147 10.38 12.47 1.43
C GLU A 147 9.74 13.87 1.63
N LYS A 148 8.62 14.13 0.95
CA LYS A 148 7.85 15.37 1.04
C LYS A 148 6.49 15.19 1.73
N PHE A 149 6.29 14.10 2.45
CA PHE A 149 5.02 13.81 3.11
C PHE A 149 4.56 14.96 4.02
N ARG A 150 5.46 15.45 4.88
CA ARG A 150 5.13 16.54 5.81
C ARG A 150 4.73 17.82 5.08
N GLU A 151 5.50 18.22 4.06
CA GLU A 151 5.17 19.37 3.24
C GLU A 151 3.81 19.21 2.56
N PHE A 152 3.51 18.00 2.08
CA PHE A 152 2.26 17.68 1.40
C PHE A 152 1.04 17.81 2.32
N VAL A 153 1.08 17.26 3.53
CA VAL A 153 -0.06 17.29 4.46
C VAL A 153 -0.24 18.62 5.20
N GLU A 154 0.77 19.49 5.19
CA GLU A 154 0.69 20.83 5.77
C GLU A 154 0.19 21.90 4.77
N GLN A 155 -0.05 21.55 3.49
CA GLN A 155 -0.49 22.49 2.46
C GLN A 155 -1.99 22.83 2.60
N GLU A 156 -2.31 23.98 3.17
CA GLU A 156 -3.70 24.47 3.18
C GLU A 156 -4.31 24.61 1.77
N GLU A 157 -3.47 24.82 0.76
CA GLU A 157 -3.89 24.89 -0.65
C GLU A 157 -4.53 23.59 -1.13
N LEU A 158 -4.15 22.43 -0.55
CA LEU A 158 -4.76 21.14 -0.84
C LEU A 158 -6.27 21.14 -0.56
N VAL A 159 -6.69 21.78 0.54
CA VAL A 159 -8.11 21.90 0.92
C VAL A 159 -8.87 22.80 -0.06
N LYS A 160 -8.23 23.90 -0.53
CA LYS A 160 -8.85 24.89 -1.42
C LYS A 160 -8.94 24.40 -2.87
N THR A 161 -8.13 23.43 -3.26
CA THR A 161 -8.04 22.90 -4.62
C THR A 161 -8.55 21.48 -4.71
N CYS A 162 -7.70 20.50 -4.46
CA CYS A 162 -8.00 19.06 -4.64
C CYS A 162 -9.17 18.58 -3.78
N LEU A 163 -9.29 19.11 -2.54
CA LEU A 163 -10.37 18.70 -1.63
C LEU A 163 -11.59 19.62 -1.68
N SER A 164 -11.58 20.64 -2.54
CA SER A 164 -12.72 21.54 -2.71
C SER A 164 -13.87 20.83 -3.44
N GLY A 165 -15.06 20.88 -2.86
CA GLY A 165 -16.27 20.32 -3.47
C GLY A 165 -16.37 18.80 -3.49
N VAL A 166 -15.37 18.05 -3.00
CA VAL A 166 -15.45 16.59 -2.87
C VAL A 166 -16.32 16.19 -1.69
N THR A 167 -16.87 14.98 -1.77
CA THR A 167 -17.65 14.39 -0.65
C THR A 167 -16.90 13.25 0.04
N ALA A 168 -15.84 12.76 -0.60
CA ALA A 168 -14.99 11.72 -0.04
C ALA A 168 -13.55 11.84 -0.52
N VAL A 169 -12.62 11.25 0.24
CA VAL A 169 -11.20 11.14 -0.08
C VAL A 169 -10.75 9.70 0.11
N PHE A 170 -10.10 9.13 -0.92
CA PHE A 170 -9.34 7.89 -0.83
C PHE A 170 -7.86 8.23 -0.68
N CYS A 171 -7.28 7.83 0.44
CA CYS A 171 -5.87 8.07 0.79
C CYS A 171 -5.01 6.83 0.56
N PHE A 172 -3.77 7.05 0.12
CA PHE A 172 -2.79 6.00 -0.14
C PHE A 172 -2.65 5.02 1.03
N ASN A 173 -2.58 5.53 2.26
CA ASN A 173 -2.48 4.72 3.47
C ASN A 173 -3.15 5.39 4.67
N ASP A 174 -3.14 4.71 5.82
CA ASP A 174 -3.77 5.18 7.05
C ASP A 174 -3.06 6.42 7.63
N GLU A 175 -1.73 6.49 7.51
CA GLU A 175 -0.95 7.65 7.96
C GLU A 175 -1.40 8.91 7.22
N LEU A 176 -1.51 8.84 5.90
CA LEU A 176 -2.03 9.93 5.08
C LEU A 176 -3.48 10.25 5.42
N ALA A 177 -4.33 9.24 5.59
CA ALA A 177 -5.74 9.44 5.90
C ALA A 177 -5.93 10.21 7.23
N LEU A 178 -5.18 9.85 8.27
CA LEU A 178 -5.22 10.53 9.56
C LEU A 178 -4.71 11.98 9.46
N ALA A 179 -3.63 12.21 8.71
CA ALA A 179 -3.11 13.55 8.47
C ALA A 179 -4.11 14.43 7.68
N ILE A 180 -4.79 13.87 6.69
CA ILE A 180 -5.84 14.58 5.93
C ILE A 180 -7.07 14.86 6.81
N ILE A 181 -7.47 13.94 7.68
CA ILE A 181 -8.55 14.19 8.67
C ILE A 181 -8.17 15.38 9.55
N GLU A 182 -6.94 15.43 10.05
CA GLU A 182 -6.45 16.55 10.86
C GLU A 182 -6.45 17.88 10.07
N LEU A 183 -5.98 17.86 8.83
CA LEU A 183 -5.98 19.02 7.94
C LEU A 183 -7.40 19.55 7.68
N LEU A 184 -8.35 18.66 7.37
CA LEU A 184 -9.76 19.00 7.17
C LEU A 184 -10.35 19.63 8.43
N GLN A 185 -10.13 19.03 9.60
CA GLN A 185 -10.65 19.55 10.88
C GLN A 185 -10.07 20.91 11.25
N LYS A 186 -8.79 21.15 10.99
CA LYS A 186 -8.16 22.48 11.16
C LYS A 186 -8.81 23.57 10.29
N ASN A 187 -9.36 23.17 9.14
CA ASN A 187 -10.09 24.05 8.23
C ASN A 187 -11.62 24.08 8.47
N GLY A 188 -12.10 23.55 9.60
CA GLY A 188 -13.50 23.55 9.98
C GLY A 188 -14.37 22.51 9.23
N ILE A 189 -13.78 21.57 8.50
CA ILE A 189 -14.45 20.53 7.73
C ILE A 189 -14.56 19.27 8.60
N ARG A 190 -15.77 18.79 8.80
CA ARG A 190 -16.02 17.64 9.69
C ARG A 190 -15.92 16.31 8.93
N VAL A 191 -15.36 15.31 9.58
CA VAL A 191 -15.26 13.94 9.05
C VAL A 191 -16.08 13.01 9.97
N PRO A 192 -17.05 12.25 9.42
CA PRO A 192 -17.47 12.12 8.00
C PRO A 192 -18.56 13.10 7.57
N GLU A 193 -19.03 14.02 8.43
CA GLU A 193 -20.25 14.81 8.23
C GLU A 193 -20.20 15.67 6.95
N ASP A 194 -19.06 16.25 6.64
CA ASP A 194 -18.86 17.07 5.45
C ASP A 194 -18.08 16.31 4.37
N VAL A 195 -17.00 15.60 4.76
CA VAL A 195 -16.17 14.79 3.86
C VAL A 195 -15.89 13.44 4.50
N SER A 196 -16.13 12.36 3.77
CA SER A 196 -15.75 11.00 4.15
C SER A 196 -14.28 10.71 3.81
N VAL A 197 -13.60 9.88 4.62
CA VAL A 197 -12.20 9.51 4.39
C VAL A 197 -12.00 8.01 4.53
N VAL A 198 -11.34 7.40 3.52
CA VAL A 198 -10.91 6.00 3.52
C VAL A 198 -9.39 5.95 3.45
N GLY A 199 -8.79 5.16 4.34
CA GLY A 199 -7.37 4.83 4.35
C GLY A 199 -7.06 3.50 3.67
N TYR A 200 -5.84 3.05 3.85
CA TYR A 200 -5.32 1.77 3.39
C TYR A 200 -4.28 1.28 4.40
N ASP A 201 -4.10 -0.01 4.52
CA ASP A 201 -3.25 -0.82 5.38
C ASP A 201 -4.02 -1.50 6.52
N GLY A 202 -5.10 -0.90 7.06
CA GLY A 202 -5.80 -1.43 8.23
C GLY A 202 -4.91 -1.48 9.47
N SER A 203 -4.02 -0.51 9.59
CA SER A 203 -3.02 -0.45 10.64
C SER A 203 -3.67 -0.25 12.02
N TYR A 204 -2.92 -0.55 13.09
CA TYR A 204 -3.39 -0.28 14.46
C TYR A 204 -3.74 1.20 14.71
N MET A 205 -3.18 2.12 13.91
CA MET A 205 -3.48 3.55 13.97
C MET A 205 -4.97 3.85 13.71
N CYS A 206 -5.66 3.00 12.94
CA CYS A 206 -7.10 3.12 12.70
C CYS A 206 -7.95 3.18 13.98
N MET A 207 -7.43 2.63 15.09
CA MET A 207 -8.14 2.51 16.36
C MET A 207 -7.91 3.70 17.31
N PHE A 208 -6.92 4.56 17.05
CA PHE A 208 -6.48 5.60 18.00
C PHE A 208 -7.01 7.00 17.73
N GLY A 209 -7.73 7.22 16.63
CA GLY A 209 -8.41 8.50 16.34
C GLY A 209 -9.63 8.74 17.24
N ARG A 210 -10.18 9.97 17.19
CA ARG A 210 -11.50 10.27 17.81
C ARG A 210 -12.63 9.42 17.22
N LYS A 211 -12.47 9.05 15.95
CA LYS A 211 -13.32 8.12 15.21
C LYS A 211 -12.42 7.04 14.62
N LYS A 212 -12.91 5.82 14.59
CA LYS A 212 -12.19 4.70 13.93
C LYS A 212 -12.09 4.97 12.44
N LEU A 213 -10.90 4.86 11.88
CA LEU A 213 -10.68 5.04 10.44
C LEU A 213 -11.23 3.84 9.66
N THR A 214 -12.04 4.11 8.64
CA THR A 214 -12.38 3.13 7.61
C THR A 214 -11.17 2.94 6.69
N SER A 215 -10.75 1.70 6.48
CA SER A 215 -9.51 1.39 5.76
C SER A 215 -9.62 0.10 4.97
N VAL A 216 -8.81 -0.04 3.92
CA VAL A 216 -8.57 -1.34 3.29
C VAL A 216 -7.54 -2.09 4.11
N ARG A 217 -7.93 -3.26 4.63
CA ARG A 217 -7.09 -4.05 5.51
C ARG A 217 -6.07 -4.86 4.74
N GLN A 218 -4.84 -4.79 5.20
CA GLN A 218 -3.77 -5.73 4.96
C GLN A 218 -3.46 -6.49 6.27
N ASP A 219 -2.91 -7.68 6.15
CA ASP A 219 -2.42 -8.42 7.32
C ASP A 219 -0.89 -8.57 7.22
N PRO A 220 -0.11 -7.58 7.69
CA PRO A 220 1.34 -7.61 7.56
C PRO A 220 1.99 -8.76 8.34
N LEU A 221 1.35 -9.27 9.38
CA LEU A 221 1.82 -10.44 10.11
C LEU A 221 1.70 -11.69 9.24
N LYS A 222 0.50 -11.93 8.70
CA LYS A 222 0.21 -13.05 7.80
C LYS A 222 1.03 -12.97 6.51
N ASN A 223 1.20 -11.78 5.95
CA ASN A 223 2.02 -11.57 4.75
C ASN A 223 3.47 -12.03 5.01
N GLY A 224 4.02 -11.65 6.17
CA GLY A 224 5.35 -12.07 6.60
C GLY A 224 5.46 -13.58 6.83
N GLN A 225 4.46 -14.21 7.44
CA GLN A 225 4.39 -15.66 7.62
C GLN A 225 4.41 -16.39 6.28
N ILE A 226 3.53 -16.00 5.35
CA ILE A 226 3.44 -16.59 4.01
C ILE A 226 4.76 -16.44 3.24
N ALA A 227 5.41 -15.27 3.33
CA ALA A 227 6.70 -15.05 2.68
C ALA A 227 7.80 -15.97 3.25
N ALA A 228 7.83 -16.15 4.57
CA ALA A 228 8.77 -17.05 5.22
C ALA A 228 8.51 -18.52 4.88
N GLU A 229 7.27 -18.99 4.93
CA GLU A 229 6.89 -20.35 4.54
C GLU A 229 7.27 -20.64 3.08
N LYS A 230 7.07 -19.64 2.20
CA LYS A 230 7.45 -19.75 0.79
C LYS A 230 8.97 -19.85 0.64
N LEU A 231 9.72 -18.99 1.35
CA LEU A 231 11.17 -19.04 1.33
C LEU A 231 11.70 -20.38 1.84
N LEU A 232 11.14 -20.91 2.92
CA LEU A 232 11.51 -22.23 3.48
C LEU A 232 11.31 -23.34 2.45
N ARG A 233 10.17 -23.39 1.76
CA ARG A 233 9.94 -24.37 0.68
C ARG A 233 10.97 -24.26 -0.45
N MET A 234 11.39 -23.03 -0.79
CA MET A 234 12.44 -22.83 -1.78
C MET A 234 13.81 -23.34 -1.31
N ILE A 235 14.14 -23.15 -0.02
CA ILE A 235 15.39 -23.60 0.59
C ILE A 235 15.42 -25.14 0.67
N GLU A 236 14.37 -25.76 1.16
CA GLU A 236 14.33 -27.18 1.50
C GLU A 236 14.04 -28.07 0.29
N ASN A 237 13.18 -27.63 -0.61
CA ASN A 237 12.65 -28.47 -1.69
C ASN A 237 13.06 -27.98 -3.08
N GLY A 238 13.78 -26.86 -3.20
CA GLY A 238 14.12 -26.27 -4.48
C GLY A 238 12.90 -25.75 -5.26
N ASP A 239 11.78 -25.47 -4.58
CA ASP A 239 10.57 -24.94 -5.20
C ASP A 239 10.89 -23.58 -5.88
N ARG A 240 10.40 -23.40 -7.12
CA ARG A 240 10.54 -22.12 -7.82
C ARG A 240 9.62 -21.06 -7.30
N GLY A 241 8.59 -21.47 -6.57
CA GLY A 241 7.57 -20.63 -5.98
C GLY A 241 6.64 -19.96 -7.02
N GLU A 242 5.38 -19.81 -6.65
CA GLU A 242 4.38 -19.04 -7.41
C GLU A 242 4.20 -17.68 -6.77
N ASN A 243 3.72 -16.70 -7.55
CA ASN A 243 3.29 -15.43 -7.00
C ASN A 243 2.03 -15.59 -6.17
N ILE A 244 1.96 -14.95 -5.03
CA ILE A 244 0.80 -14.97 -4.15
C ILE A 244 0.25 -13.54 -4.09
N PHE A 245 -1.01 -13.38 -4.55
CA PHE A 245 -1.76 -12.14 -4.48
C PHE A 245 -2.84 -12.29 -3.40
N LEU A 246 -2.71 -11.52 -2.33
CA LEU A 246 -3.60 -11.57 -1.18
C LEU A 246 -4.77 -10.61 -1.41
N GLN A 247 -5.98 -11.12 -1.17
CA GLN A 247 -7.18 -10.33 -1.40
C GLN A 247 -7.37 -9.30 -0.29
N PRO A 248 -7.67 -8.04 -0.65
CA PRO A 248 -7.96 -6.99 0.31
C PRO A 248 -9.37 -7.13 0.88
N GLU A 249 -9.60 -6.58 2.06
CA GLU A 249 -10.93 -6.45 2.68
C GLU A 249 -11.13 -5.07 3.29
N ILE A 250 -12.39 -4.60 3.41
CA ILE A 250 -12.70 -3.36 4.11
C ILE A 250 -12.75 -3.61 5.62
N LEU A 251 -11.96 -2.81 6.35
CA LEU A 251 -12.11 -2.61 7.78
C LEU A 251 -13.06 -1.41 7.98
N GLU A 252 -14.30 -1.68 8.35
CA GLU A 252 -15.28 -0.62 8.57
C GLU A 252 -14.94 0.19 9.83
N GLY A 253 -15.00 1.50 9.68
CA GLY A 253 -14.81 2.48 10.74
C GLY A 253 -15.94 3.50 10.77
N GLU A 254 -15.62 4.69 11.26
CA GLU A 254 -16.57 5.78 11.49
C GLU A 254 -16.29 7.01 10.62
N THR A 255 -15.31 6.93 9.71
CA THR A 255 -14.88 8.06 8.86
C THR A 255 -15.57 8.13 7.51
N VAL A 256 -16.53 7.24 7.25
CA VAL A 256 -17.35 7.25 6.03
C VAL A 256 -18.82 7.28 6.41
N LYS A 257 -19.57 8.20 5.81
CA LYS A 257 -21.04 8.26 5.91
C LYS A 257 -21.69 7.78 4.61
N THR A 258 -22.94 7.38 4.70
CA THR A 258 -23.79 7.19 3.53
C THR A 258 -24.47 8.54 3.21
N LEU A 259 -24.43 8.93 1.94
CA LEU A 259 -25.18 10.07 1.43
C LEU A 259 -26.59 9.60 1.06
N GLU A 260 -27.61 10.36 1.49
CA GLU A 260 -28.98 10.16 1.00
C GLU A 260 -29.00 10.37 -0.51
N ARG A 261 -29.62 9.45 -1.25
CA ARG A 261 -29.85 9.66 -2.67
C ARG A 261 -30.80 10.85 -2.81
N GLU A 262 -30.35 11.92 -3.48
CA GLU A 262 -31.31 12.93 -3.96
C GLU A 262 -32.27 12.19 -4.88
N GLU A 263 -33.51 11.99 -4.41
CA GLU A 263 -34.61 11.57 -5.29
C GLU A 263 -34.73 12.66 -6.36
N LYS A 264 -34.27 12.34 -7.56
CA LYS A 264 -34.59 13.20 -8.71
C LYS A 264 -36.11 13.17 -8.83
N GLU A 265 -36.77 14.26 -8.46
CA GLU A 265 -38.12 14.53 -8.90
C GLU A 265 -38.15 14.43 -10.43
N VAL A 266 -38.93 13.45 -10.91
CA VAL A 266 -39.18 13.15 -12.32
C VAL A 266 -40.11 14.21 -12.91
#